data_f0f433abf8fc2717976d6153f5f7b27d
#
_entry.id   f0f433abf8fc2717976d6153f5f7b27d
#
_cell.length_a   1.000
_cell.length_b   1.000
_cell.length_c   1.000
_cell.angle_alpha   90.00
_cell.angle_beta   90.00
_cell.angle_gamma   90.00
#
_symmetry.space_group_name_H-M   'P 1'
#
loop_
_entity.id
_entity.type
_entity.pdbx_description
1 polymer ?
#
loop_
_entity_poly.entity_id
_entity_poly.type
_entity_poly.pdbx_seq_one_letter_code
_entity_poly.pdbx_strand_id
1 'polypeptide(L)'
;MGLSKKRFEDAGLTAILGCGFDPGVSGIYTAYAAKHHFDEMHYLDIVDCNAGNHHKAFATNFNPEINIREITQNGRYYEDGKWVTTKPLEYHKDLTYPNIGPRDSYLLYHEELESLVKNFPTIKRARFWMTFGQEYLTHLRVIQKYRYGPRIDEIDYNGVKIVPLQFLKAVLPQSTGSRRKIMKAKLLSDAASEA
;
A
#
# COMPACT_ATOMS: atom_id res chain seq x y z
N MET A 1 6.04 -15.30 2.52
CA MET A 1 6.20 -15.71 1.10
C MET A 1 6.59 -17.18 0.88
N GLY A 2 7.43 -17.81 1.71
CA GLY A 2 7.93 -19.17 1.45
C GLY A 2 6.87 -20.29 1.31
N LEU A 3 5.84 -20.28 2.15
CA LEU A 3 4.78 -21.32 2.12
C LEU A 3 3.91 -21.28 0.83
N SER A 4 3.70 -20.10 0.27
CA SER A 4 2.92 -19.94 -0.97
C SER A 4 3.71 -20.38 -2.19
N LYS A 5 5.01 -20.10 -2.25
CA LYS A 5 5.89 -20.50 -3.36
C LYS A 5 5.86 -22.01 -3.58
N LYS A 6 6.09 -22.80 -2.52
CA LYS A 6 6.08 -24.25 -2.59
C LYS A 6 4.74 -24.81 -3.09
N ARG A 7 3.62 -24.26 -2.69
CA ARG A 7 2.29 -24.71 -3.15
C ARG A 7 2.08 -24.50 -4.65
N PHE A 8 2.59 -23.39 -5.20
CA PHE A 8 2.55 -23.15 -6.64
C PHE A 8 3.46 -24.12 -7.40
N GLU A 9 4.68 -24.34 -6.89
CA GLU A 9 5.63 -25.30 -7.46
C GLU A 9 5.09 -26.73 -7.45
N ASP A 10 4.55 -27.18 -6.31
CA ASP A 10 3.95 -28.53 -6.15
C ASP A 10 2.73 -28.74 -7.08
N ALA A 11 2.01 -27.67 -7.40
CA ALA A 11 0.88 -27.70 -8.32
C ALA A 11 1.26 -27.50 -9.80
N GLY A 12 2.53 -27.28 -10.12
CA GLY A 12 2.99 -26.95 -11.48
C GLY A 12 2.44 -25.63 -12.01
N LEU A 13 2.09 -24.69 -11.13
CA LEU A 13 1.52 -23.40 -11.48
C LEU A 13 2.56 -22.29 -11.40
N THR A 14 2.39 -21.27 -12.25
CA THR A 14 3.17 -20.05 -12.22
C THR A 14 2.38 -18.92 -11.55
N ALA A 15 3.00 -18.22 -10.60
CA ALA A 15 2.48 -17.01 -10.01
C ALA A 15 3.37 -15.82 -10.38
N ILE A 16 2.77 -14.75 -10.90
CA ILE A 16 3.45 -13.48 -11.15
C ILE A 16 3.01 -12.51 -10.05
N LEU A 17 3.99 -12.01 -9.29
CA LEU A 17 3.77 -11.12 -8.17
C LEU A 17 4.10 -9.67 -8.55
N GLY A 18 3.54 -8.71 -7.80
CA GLY A 18 3.83 -7.31 -8.03
C GLY A 18 3.25 -6.76 -9.33
N CYS A 19 2.05 -7.18 -9.71
CA CYS A 19 1.35 -6.74 -10.92
C CYS A 19 0.25 -5.72 -10.64
N GLY A 20 0.36 -5.00 -9.52
CA GLY A 20 -0.53 -3.92 -9.14
C GLY A 20 -0.02 -2.55 -9.57
N PHE A 21 -0.43 -1.52 -8.85
CA PHE A 21 0.09 -0.18 -9.01
C PHE A 21 1.41 -0.04 -8.23
N ASP A 22 1.36 -0.30 -6.94
CA ASP A 22 2.48 -0.40 -6.01
C ASP A 22 2.27 -1.63 -5.08
N PRO A 23 3.05 -2.68 -5.28
CA PRO A 23 4.07 -2.92 -6.31
C PRO A 23 3.50 -3.27 -7.69
N GLY A 24 4.20 -2.78 -8.72
CA GLY A 24 3.92 -3.08 -10.13
C GLY A 24 4.31 -1.93 -11.04
N VAL A 25 3.39 -1.00 -11.30
CA VAL A 25 3.62 0.17 -12.15
C VAL A 25 4.76 1.04 -11.61
N SER A 26 4.89 1.22 -10.31
CA SER A 26 6.01 1.92 -9.65
C SER A 26 7.37 1.31 -10.03
N GLY A 27 7.47 -0.03 -10.05
CA GLY A 27 8.66 -0.73 -10.49
C GLY A 27 8.97 -0.53 -11.98
N ILE A 28 7.93 -0.58 -12.84
CA ILE A 28 8.07 -0.37 -14.28
C ILE A 28 8.55 1.08 -14.56
N TYR A 29 7.98 2.07 -13.92
CA TYR A 29 8.40 3.46 -14.08
C TYR A 29 9.84 3.69 -13.61
N THR A 30 10.22 3.08 -12.49
CA THR A 30 11.60 3.13 -12.00
C THR A 30 12.58 2.51 -12.98
N ALA A 31 12.26 1.33 -13.51
CA ALA A 31 13.10 0.66 -14.51
C ALA A 31 13.19 1.47 -15.83
N TYR A 32 12.08 2.04 -16.28
CA TYR A 32 12.05 2.90 -17.46
C TYR A 32 12.92 4.15 -17.27
N ALA A 33 12.77 4.82 -16.13
CA ALA A 33 13.55 6.02 -15.81
C ALA A 33 15.05 5.71 -15.74
N ALA A 34 15.43 4.63 -15.04
CA ALA A 34 16.80 4.18 -14.94
C ALA A 34 17.41 3.89 -16.31
N LYS A 35 16.64 3.28 -17.22
CA LYS A 35 17.12 2.91 -18.57
C LYS A 35 17.28 4.10 -19.51
N HIS A 36 16.41 5.11 -19.40
CA HIS A 36 16.27 6.13 -20.43
C HIS A 36 16.67 7.55 -20.01
N HIS A 37 16.79 7.79 -18.70
CA HIS A 37 16.96 9.15 -18.16
C HIS A 37 18.13 9.31 -17.19
N PHE A 38 18.74 8.22 -16.72
CA PHE A 38 19.81 8.27 -15.74
C PHE A 38 20.93 7.29 -16.09
N ASP A 39 22.18 7.73 -15.95
CA ASP A 39 23.35 6.86 -16.01
C ASP A 39 23.47 6.03 -14.72
N GLU A 40 23.21 6.67 -13.59
CA GLU A 40 23.16 6.04 -12.26
C GLU A 40 21.98 6.61 -11.45
N MET A 41 21.30 5.76 -10.72
CA MET A 41 20.21 6.15 -9.83
C MET A 41 20.63 5.98 -8.37
N HIS A 42 20.95 7.10 -7.71
CA HIS A 42 21.38 7.09 -6.32
C HIS A 42 20.24 7.27 -5.32
N TYR A 43 19.20 8.01 -5.66
CA TYR A 43 18.09 8.34 -4.78
C TYR A 43 16.77 8.00 -5.45
N LEU A 44 15.95 7.25 -4.74
CA LEU A 44 14.62 6.87 -5.18
C LEU A 44 13.60 7.23 -4.10
N ASP A 45 12.72 8.15 -4.39
CA ASP A 45 11.52 8.39 -3.59
C ASP A 45 10.28 8.03 -4.44
N ILE A 46 9.54 7.00 -4.02
CA ILE A 46 8.23 6.69 -4.56
C ILE A 46 7.22 7.47 -3.72
N VAL A 47 6.37 8.23 -4.39
CA VAL A 47 5.38 9.08 -3.72
C VAL A 47 3.99 8.77 -4.25
N ASP A 48 3.13 8.24 -3.38
CA ASP A 48 1.73 7.99 -3.69
C ASP A 48 0.85 9.08 -3.08
N CYS A 49 0.10 9.77 -3.94
CA CYS A 49 -0.82 10.82 -3.52
C CYS A 49 -2.27 10.38 -3.70
N ASN A 50 -2.89 9.99 -2.61
CA ASN A 50 -4.33 9.75 -2.58
C ASN A 50 -5.08 11.07 -2.32
N ALA A 51 -5.45 11.76 -3.39
CA ALA A 51 -6.19 13.02 -3.33
C ALA A 51 -7.72 12.82 -3.35
N GLY A 52 -8.20 11.59 -3.34
CA GLY A 52 -9.62 11.24 -3.39
C GLY A 52 -10.37 11.63 -2.13
N ASN A 53 -11.66 11.89 -2.29
CA ASN A 53 -12.60 12.08 -1.19
C ASN A 53 -13.73 11.05 -1.31
N HIS A 54 -13.90 10.25 -0.28
CA HIS A 54 -14.94 9.21 -0.25
C HIS A 54 -16.27 9.71 0.32
N HIS A 55 -16.34 10.97 0.77
CA HIS A 55 -17.50 11.54 1.49
C HIS A 55 -17.94 10.69 2.69
N LYS A 56 -17.01 9.99 3.31
CA LYS A 56 -17.23 9.14 4.49
C LYS A 56 -16.07 9.37 5.47
N ALA A 57 -16.36 9.41 6.74
CA ALA A 57 -15.41 9.69 7.80
C ALA A 57 -14.23 8.71 7.85
N PHE A 58 -14.47 7.44 7.52
CA PHE A 58 -13.44 6.41 7.47
C PHE A 58 -13.71 5.47 6.31
N ALA A 59 -13.05 5.69 5.19
CA ALA A 59 -13.14 4.82 4.02
C ALA A 59 -11.78 4.73 3.32
N THR A 60 -11.51 3.59 2.71
CA THR A 60 -10.30 3.35 1.93
C THR A 60 -10.66 2.85 0.53
N ASN A 61 -9.79 3.09 -0.45
CA ASN A 61 -9.92 2.53 -1.80
C ASN A 61 -9.54 1.05 -1.87
N PHE A 62 -8.86 0.56 -0.84
CA PHE A 62 -8.31 -0.77 -0.75
C PHE A 62 -9.05 -1.61 0.29
N ASN A 63 -8.60 -2.85 0.46
CA ASN A 63 -9.01 -3.66 1.58
C ASN A 63 -8.66 -2.95 2.90
N PRO A 64 -9.64 -2.61 3.75
CA PRO A 64 -9.38 -1.89 5.00
C PRO A 64 -8.37 -2.58 5.91
N GLU A 65 -8.33 -3.91 5.89
CA GLU A 65 -7.37 -4.69 6.68
C GLU A 65 -5.93 -4.43 6.22
N ILE A 66 -5.68 -4.47 4.91
CA ILE A 66 -4.34 -4.23 4.36
C ILE A 66 -3.91 -2.80 4.69
N ASN A 67 -4.77 -1.85 4.43
CA ASN A 67 -4.49 -0.44 4.67
C ASN A 67 -4.20 -0.14 6.16
N ILE A 68 -5.00 -0.69 7.09
CA ILE A 68 -4.75 -0.54 8.52
C ILE A 68 -3.40 -1.17 8.91
N ARG A 69 -3.06 -2.34 8.36
CA ARG A 69 -1.78 -3.00 8.64
C ARG A 69 -0.60 -2.16 8.16
N GLU A 70 -0.65 -1.65 6.94
CA GLU A 70 0.43 -0.84 6.35
C GLU A 70 0.78 0.38 7.20
N ILE A 71 -0.22 1.11 7.66
CA ILE A 71 -0.02 2.35 8.42
C ILE A 71 0.18 2.13 9.92
N THR A 72 -0.10 0.94 10.44
CA THR A 72 0.14 0.59 11.85
C THR A 72 1.43 -0.19 12.08
N GLN A 73 2.05 -0.69 11.03
CA GLN A 73 3.36 -1.32 11.10
C GLN A 73 4.49 -0.29 11.11
N ASN A 74 5.68 -0.72 11.51
CA ASN A 74 6.87 0.10 11.44
C ASN A 74 7.16 0.52 10.00
N GLY A 75 7.52 1.78 9.81
CA GLY A 75 8.11 2.25 8.57
C GLY A 75 9.49 1.64 8.37
N ARG A 76 9.91 1.50 7.11
CA ARG A 76 11.23 0.98 6.78
C ARG A 76 11.70 1.57 5.45
N TYR A 77 12.92 2.04 5.41
CA TYR A 77 13.53 2.57 4.22
C TYR A 77 15.00 2.16 4.11
N TYR A 78 15.57 2.31 2.92
CA TYR A 78 16.96 2.01 2.66
C TYR A 78 17.79 3.29 2.66
N GLU A 79 18.94 3.28 3.33
CA GLU A 79 19.89 4.39 3.36
C GLU A 79 21.31 3.86 3.55
N ASP A 80 22.23 4.25 2.68
CA ASP A 80 23.67 3.96 2.72
C ASP A 80 24.00 2.48 3.01
N GLY A 81 23.40 1.58 2.25
CA GLY A 81 23.65 0.15 2.38
C GLY A 81 22.87 -0.54 3.49
N LYS A 82 22.00 0.16 4.21
CA LYS A 82 21.30 -0.38 5.40
C LYS A 82 19.81 -0.12 5.34
N TRP A 83 19.06 -1.05 5.89
CA TRP A 83 17.64 -0.84 6.16
C TRP A 83 17.46 -0.16 7.52
N VAL A 84 16.79 0.97 7.51
CA VAL A 84 16.43 1.76 8.70
C VAL A 84 14.97 1.53 9.02
N THR A 85 14.66 1.22 10.28
CA THR A 85 13.27 1.01 10.76
C THR A 85 12.84 2.19 11.60
N THR A 86 11.62 2.65 11.41
CA THR A 86 10.99 3.75 12.15
C THR A 86 9.73 3.27 12.84
N LYS A 87 9.23 4.04 13.80
CA LYS A 87 7.88 3.81 14.34
C LYS A 87 6.82 4.10 13.28
N PRO A 88 5.60 3.56 13.42
CA PRO A 88 4.50 3.85 12.50
C PRO A 88 4.26 5.36 12.39
N LEU A 89 4.20 5.86 11.16
CA LEU A 89 3.93 7.28 10.84
C LEU A 89 4.85 8.30 11.54
N GLU A 90 6.05 7.88 11.98
CA GLU A 90 7.00 8.75 12.71
C GLU A 90 7.58 9.83 11.82
N TYR A 91 7.93 9.49 10.58
CA TYR A 91 8.46 10.45 9.62
C TYR A 91 7.39 10.88 8.65
N HIS A 92 7.18 12.18 8.59
CA HIS A 92 6.30 12.82 7.62
C HIS A 92 6.88 14.16 7.17
N LYS A 93 6.49 14.59 6.00
CA LYS A 93 6.88 15.88 5.43
C LYS A 93 5.83 16.37 4.43
N ASP A 94 5.75 17.68 4.26
CA ASP A 94 4.97 18.26 3.17
C ASP A 94 5.69 18.04 1.84
N LEU A 95 5.00 17.38 0.92
CA LEU A 95 5.42 17.24 -0.47
C LEU A 95 4.45 17.99 -1.38
N THR A 96 4.98 18.72 -2.35
CA THR A 96 4.16 19.42 -3.35
C THR A 96 3.94 18.53 -4.56
N TYR A 97 2.70 18.15 -4.78
CA TYR A 97 2.30 17.32 -5.91
C TYR A 97 1.82 18.18 -7.09
N PRO A 98 2.26 17.89 -8.32
CA PRO A 98 1.80 18.61 -9.51
C PRO A 98 0.25 18.61 -9.60
N ASN A 99 -0.33 19.77 -9.85
CA ASN A 99 -1.78 19.98 -9.98
C ASN A 99 -2.63 19.71 -8.72
N ILE A 100 -2.01 19.30 -7.60
CA ILE A 100 -2.70 18.97 -6.33
C ILE A 100 -2.28 19.94 -5.23
N GLY A 101 -1.01 20.37 -5.23
CA GLY A 101 -0.41 21.23 -4.21
C GLY A 101 0.20 20.45 -3.04
N PRO A 102 0.51 21.13 -1.93
CA PRO A 102 1.16 20.51 -0.77
C PRO A 102 0.26 19.51 -0.07
N ARG A 103 0.84 18.38 0.32
CA ARG A 103 0.19 17.33 1.12
C ARG A 103 1.17 16.76 2.12
N ASP A 104 0.72 16.56 3.34
CA ASP A 104 1.45 15.84 4.37
C ASP A 104 1.60 14.38 3.96
N SER A 105 2.83 13.94 3.79
CA SER A 105 3.19 12.63 3.24
C SER A 105 3.98 11.85 4.28
N TYR A 106 3.57 10.64 4.56
CA TYR A 106 4.10 9.78 5.61
C TYR A 106 4.99 8.70 5.02
N LEU A 107 6.16 8.48 5.66
CA LEU A 107 7.07 7.41 5.29
C LEU A 107 6.52 6.08 5.77
N LEU A 108 6.39 5.14 4.82
CA LEU A 108 5.94 3.78 5.09
C LEU A 108 7.01 2.76 4.65
N TYR A 109 6.82 1.52 5.08
CA TYR A 109 7.45 0.39 4.41
C TYR A 109 6.57 -0.07 3.26
N HIS A 110 7.19 -0.27 2.11
CA HIS A 110 6.51 -0.89 0.97
C HIS A 110 7.44 -1.91 0.31
N GLU A 111 6.90 -3.09 -0.02
CA GLU A 111 7.72 -4.25 -0.39
C GLU A 111 8.49 -4.11 -1.70
N GLU A 112 8.05 -3.27 -2.64
CA GLU A 112 8.81 -3.04 -3.88
C GLU A 112 10.19 -2.44 -3.65
N LEU A 113 10.39 -1.70 -2.55
CA LEU A 113 11.69 -1.14 -2.23
C LEU A 113 12.77 -2.22 -2.14
N GLU A 114 12.44 -3.41 -1.61
CA GLU A 114 13.38 -4.53 -1.51
C GLU A 114 13.84 -5.00 -2.88
N SER A 115 12.90 -5.13 -3.82
CA SER A 115 13.21 -5.56 -5.18
C SER A 115 13.97 -4.48 -5.95
N LEU A 116 13.63 -3.22 -5.76
CA LEU A 116 14.28 -2.09 -6.43
C LEU A 116 15.72 -1.91 -5.96
N VAL A 117 15.97 -1.90 -4.65
CA VAL A 117 17.33 -1.84 -4.10
C VAL A 117 18.19 -3.03 -4.55
N LYS A 118 17.60 -4.22 -4.63
CA LYS A 118 18.31 -5.42 -5.11
C LYS A 118 18.69 -5.33 -6.58
N ASN A 119 17.82 -4.79 -7.43
CA ASN A 119 18.02 -4.76 -8.87
C ASN A 119 18.76 -3.51 -9.37
N PHE A 120 18.83 -2.46 -8.57
CA PHE A 120 19.54 -1.22 -8.87
C PHE A 120 20.61 -0.95 -7.81
N PRO A 121 21.79 -1.57 -7.88
CA PRO A 121 22.81 -1.55 -6.82
C PRO A 121 23.46 -0.18 -6.61
N THR A 122 23.26 0.77 -7.53
CA THR A 122 23.71 2.17 -7.37
C THR A 122 22.85 2.97 -6.39
N ILE A 123 21.68 2.46 -6.00
CA ILE A 123 20.78 3.14 -5.06
C ILE A 123 21.45 3.22 -3.68
N LYS A 124 21.60 4.45 -3.20
CA LYS A 124 22.07 4.77 -1.84
C LYS A 124 20.91 5.00 -0.88
N ARG A 125 19.77 5.50 -1.39
CA ARG A 125 18.56 5.74 -0.60
C ARG A 125 17.32 5.37 -1.39
N ALA A 126 16.39 4.62 -0.78
CA ALA A 126 15.07 4.32 -1.32
C ALA A 126 14.00 4.48 -0.23
N ARG A 127 12.95 5.25 -0.52
CA ARG A 127 11.86 5.58 0.39
C ARG A 127 10.52 5.51 -0.31
N PHE A 128 9.49 5.14 0.46
CA PHE A 128 8.10 5.18 0.01
C PHE A 128 7.30 6.16 0.88
N TRP A 129 6.55 7.04 0.24
CA TRP A 129 5.75 8.07 0.88
C TRP A 129 4.31 7.98 0.41
N MET A 130 3.37 8.11 1.34
CA MET A 130 1.95 8.09 1.03
C MET A 130 1.21 9.20 1.76
N THR A 131 0.19 9.78 1.11
CA THR A 131 -0.68 10.78 1.71
C THR A 131 -1.92 10.13 2.33
N PHE A 132 -2.40 10.73 3.42
CA PHE A 132 -3.65 10.33 4.07
C PHE A 132 -4.50 11.55 4.40
N GLY A 133 -5.81 11.42 4.35
CA GLY A 133 -6.71 12.43 4.86
C GLY A 133 -6.59 12.56 6.39
N GLN A 134 -6.61 13.80 6.90
CA GLN A 134 -6.47 14.05 8.35
C GLN A 134 -7.61 13.42 9.18
N GLU A 135 -8.80 13.39 8.62
CA GLU A 135 -9.95 12.72 9.25
C GLU A 135 -9.70 11.22 9.40
N TYR A 136 -9.19 10.58 8.35
CA TYR A 136 -8.79 9.18 8.36
C TYR A 136 -7.73 8.89 9.43
N LEU A 137 -6.66 9.69 9.48
CA LEU A 137 -5.59 9.55 10.48
C LEU A 137 -6.09 9.75 11.90
N THR A 138 -7.06 10.64 12.12
CA THR A 138 -7.67 10.85 13.43
C THR A 138 -8.38 9.59 13.92
N HIS A 139 -9.22 9.00 13.09
CA HIS A 139 -9.90 7.74 13.41
C HIS A 139 -8.91 6.60 13.65
N LEU A 140 -7.87 6.53 12.82
CA LEU A 140 -6.85 5.51 12.95
C LEU A 140 -6.08 5.61 14.27
N ARG A 141 -5.69 6.82 14.68
CA ARG A 141 -5.01 7.03 15.97
C ARG A 141 -5.86 6.56 17.16
N VAL A 142 -7.17 6.76 17.09
CA VAL A 142 -8.11 6.23 18.09
C VAL A 142 -8.09 4.71 18.09
N ILE A 143 -8.22 4.09 16.93
CA ILE A 143 -8.20 2.64 16.77
C ILE A 143 -6.87 2.05 17.29
N GLN A 144 -5.74 2.66 16.97
CA GLN A 144 -4.42 2.25 17.46
C GLN A 144 -4.30 2.37 18.97
N LYS A 145 -4.75 3.49 19.55
CA LYS A 145 -4.68 3.75 21.00
C LYS A 145 -5.41 2.66 21.80
N TYR A 146 -6.54 2.21 21.31
CA TYR A 146 -7.34 1.15 21.96
C TYR A 146 -6.96 -0.26 21.52
N ARG A 147 -5.89 -0.43 20.72
CA ARG A 147 -5.40 -1.70 20.21
C ARG A 147 -6.40 -2.52 19.39
N TYR A 148 -7.41 -1.90 18.81
CA TYR A 148 -8.38 -2.61 17.95
C TYR A 148 -7.83 -2.91 16.54
N GLY A 149 -6.97 -2.05 15.98
CA GLY A 149 -6.50 -2.15 14.61
C GLY A 149 -5.41 -3.20 14.37
N PRO A 150 -4.28 -3.19 15.11
CA PRO A 150 -3.16 -4.08 14.83
C PRO A 150 -3.32 -5.48 15.42
N ARG A 151 -4.34 -5.74 16.24
CA ARG A 151 -4.54 -7.08 16.83
C ARG A 151 -5.10 -8.05 15.80
N ILE A 152 -4.25 -8.95 15.39
CA ILE A 152 -4.60 -10.14 14.60
C ILE A 152 -4.85 -11.36 15.49
N ASP A 153 -4.53 -11.27 16.80
CA ASP A 153 -4.75 -12.34 17.75
C ASP A 153 -6.21 -12.41 18.17
N GLU A 154 -6.68 -13.61 18.40
CA GLU A 154 -8.02 -13.85 18.94
C GLU A 154 -8.12 -13.31 20.37
N ILE A 155 -9.25 -12.67 20.67
CA ILE A 155 -9.67 -12.32 22.03
C ILE A 155 -10.92 -13.11 22.39
N ASP A 156 -11.07 -13.48 23.65
CA ASP A 156 -12.32 -14.03 24.16
C ASP A 156 -13.25 -12.89 24.59
N TYR A 157 -14.46 -12.91 24.06
CA TYR A 157 -15.55 -12.04 24.49
C TYR A 157 -16.77 -12.88 24.84
N ASN A 158 -16.99 -13.10 26.12
CA ASN A 158 -18.09 -13.91 26.64
C ASN A 158 -18.16 -15.35 26.04
N GLY A 159 -17.01 -16.01 25.92
CA GLY A 159 -16.90 -17.34 25.34
C GLY A 159 -16.88 -17.38 23.81
N VAL A 160 -16.93 -16.23 23.14
CA VAL A 160 -16.82 -16.13 21.69
C VAL A 160 -15.43 -15.60 21.30
N LYS A 161 -14.72 -16.34 20.49
CA LYS A 161 -13.42 -15.91 19.96
C LYS A 161 -13.60 -14.90 18.84
N ILE A 162 -13.01 -13.72 18.99
CA ILE A 162 -13.09 -12.61 18.05
C ILE A 162 -11.68 -12.17 17.67
N VAL A 163 -11.45 -11.95 16.38
CA VAL A 163 -10.27 -11.23 15.89
C VAL A 163 -10.66 -9.76 15.69
N PRO A 164 -10.18 -8.81 16.52
CA PRO A 164 -10.63 -7.41 16.49
C PRO A 164 -10.52 -6.76 15.11
N LEU A 165 -9.45 -7.01 14.38
CA LEU A 165 -9.25 -6.48 13.02
C LEU A 165 -10.32 -7.00 12.04
N GLN A 166 -10.72 -8.28 12.15
CA GLN A 166 -11.75 -8.84 11.28
C GLN A 166 -13.14 -8.27 11.61
N PHE A 167 -13.42 -8.07 12.89
CA PHE A 167 -14.65 -7.39 13.32
C PHE A 167 -14.68 -5.95 12.80
N LEU A 168 -13.58 -5.19 12.98
CA LEU A 168 -13.47 -3.83 12.47
C LEU A 168 -13.70 -3.77 10.96
N LYS A 169 -13.09 -4.68 10.21
CA LYS A 169 -13.29 -4.79 8.76
C LYS A 169 -14.75 -5.03 8.36
N ALA A 170 -15.48 -5.80 9.14
CA ALA A 170 -16.89 -6.11 8.87
C ALA A 170 -17.82 -4.91 9.08
N VAL A 171 -17.50 -4.04 10.06
CA VAL A 171 -18.33 -2.87 10.40
C VAL A 171 -17.92 -1.60 9.66
N LEU A 172 -16.70 -1.54 9.12
CA LEU A 172 -16.24 -0.38 8.35
C LEU A 172 -17.02 -0.21 7.05
N PRO A 173 -17.29 1.05 6.63
CA PRO A 173 -17.91 1.31 5.35
C PRO A 173 -17.06 0.72 4.23
N GLN A 174 -17.62 -0.23 3.50
CA GLN A 174 -16.97 -0.74 2.29
C GLN A 174 -17.05 0.34 1.21
N SER A 175 -15.99 0.51 0.44
CA SER A 175 -16.01 1.32 -0.77
C SER A 175 -16.92 0.62 -1.79
N THR A 176 -18.22 0.91 -1.72
CA THR A 176 -19.19 0.26 -2.56
C THR A 176 -19.07 0.73 -4.01
N GLY A 177 -18.46 -0.10 -4.83
CA GLY A 177 -19.09 -0.31 -6.13
C GLY A 177 -18.82 0.63 -7.28
N SER A 178 -17.89 1.59 -7.23
CA SER A 178 -17.47 2.27 -8.47
C SER A 178 -16.68 1.33 -9.39
N ARG A 179 -15.81 0.49 -8.83
CA ARG A 179 -15.02 -0.46 -9.64
C ARG A 179 -15.83 -1.55 -10.34
N ARG A 180 -16.87 -2.11 -9.68
CA ARG A 180 -17.70 -3.14 -10.32
C ARG A 180 -18.48 -2.62 -11.52
N LYS A 181 -18.96 -1.37 -11.46
CA LYS A 181 -19.67 -0.75 -12.59
C LYS A 181 -18.75 -0.41 -13.75
N ILE A 182 -17.55 0.11 -13.46
CA ILE A 182 -16.56 0.47 -14.49
C ILE A 182 -16.00 -0.78 -15.18
N MET A 183 -15.68 -1.84 -14.44
CA MET A 183 -15.22 -3.11 -15.05
C MET A 183 -16.34 -3.80 -15.85
N LYS A 184 -17.59 -3.78 -15.38
CA LYS A 184 -18.71 -4.30 -16.18
C LYS A 184 -18.96 -3.50 -17.47
N ALA A 185 -18.89 -2.18 -17.40
CA ALA A 185 -19.05 -1.33 -18.58
C ALA A 185 -17.92 -1.57 -19.61
N LYS A 186 -16.69 -1.76 -19.16
CA LYS A 186 -15.55 -2.03 -20.04
C LYS A 186 -15.65 -3.41 -20.70
N LEU A 187 -15.98 -4.45 -19.95
CA LEU A 187 -16.19 -5.80 -20.49
C LEU A 187 -17.36 -5.85 -21.49
N LEU A 188 -18.41 -5.05 -21.30
CA LEU A 188 -19.54 -4.96 -22.24
C LEU A 188 -19.19 -4.16 -23.50
N SER A 189 -18.32 -3.14 -23.41
CA SER A 189 -17.86 -2.39 -24.58
C SER A 189 -16.91 -3.22 -25.44
N ASP A 190 -16.03 -4.00 -24.83
CA ASP A 190 -15.08 -4.84 -25.53
C ASP A 190 -15.79 -6.03 -26.24
N ALA A 191 -16.85 -6.58 -25.63
CA ALA A 191 -17.69 -7.61 -26.26
C ALA A 191 -18.59 -7.09 -27.42
N ALA A 192 -18.94 -5.80 -27.41
CA ALA A 192 -19.74 -5.19 -28.47
C ALA A 192 -18.91 -4.70 -29.67
N SER A 193 -17.57 -4.66 -29.56
CA SER A 193 -16.66 -4.33 -30.66
C SER A 193 -16.16 -5.53 -31.46
N GLU A 194 -16.48 -6.76 -31.02
CA GLU A 194 -16.13 -8.02 -31.69
C GLU A 194 -17.35 -8.71 -32.36
N ALA A 195 -18.51 -8.06 -32.39
CA ALA A 195 -19.71 -8.53 -33.07
C ALA A 195 -20.07 -7.57 -34.22
#